data_30f5c365fdbb233a9c05ef327a07dad1
#
_entry.id   30f5c365fdbb233a9c05ef327a07dad1
#
_cell.length_a   1.000
_cell.length_b   1.000
_cell.length_c   1.000
_cell.angle_alpha   90.00
_cell.angle_beta   90.00
_cell.angle_gamma   90.00
#
_symmetry.space_group_name_H-M   'P 1'
#
loop_
_entity.id
_entity.type
_entity.pdbx_description
1 polymer ?
#
loop_
_entity_poly.entity_id
_entity_poly.type
_entity_poly.pdbx_seq_one_letter_code
_entity_poly.pdbx_strand_id
1 'polypeptide(L)'
;GTFGWDAISLLIFGIVTSLSAAIGALIGGVIDDRFGSKVAILIAVGGTAFLLVIGVSLQPGSLFYFIDVTPDVAVWSSPYFKTLPEVLYFLNTQLFGMFITVGFASARTMMARISPPELVTQFFGLYALSGTATAFIAPLLVGFFTAFFESQRAGLASLIGLLVVGFVMMIFVKEEQAAKPDS
;
A
#
# COMPACT_ATOMS: atom_id res chain seq x y z
N GLY A 1 14.17 -2.93 14.15
CA GLY A 1 13.29 -1.91 13.58
C GLY A 1 13.13 -0.72 14.52
N THR A 2 12.51 0.36 14.07
CA THR A 2 12.42 1.65 14.78
C THR A 2 11.76 1.54 16.17
N PHE A 3 10.86 0.58 16.36
CA PHE A 3 10.13 0.36 17.62
C PHE A 3 10.69 -0.78 18.48
N GLY A 4 11.71 -1.51 18.02
CA GLY A 4 12.34 -2.58 18.80
C GLY A 4 11.43 -3.78 19.16
N TRP A 5 10.38 -4.03 18.35
CA TRP A 5 9.42 -5.09 18.63
C TRP A 5 10.06 -6.48 18.68
N ASP A 6 9.60 -7.29 19.62
CA ASP A 6 10.00 -8.67 19.77
C ASP A 6 9.35 -9.59 18.70
N ALA A 7 9.79 -10.84 18.65
CA ALA A 7 9.32 -11.80 17.64
C ALA A 7 7.80 -12.07 17.74
N ILE A 8 7.24 -12.03 18.95
CA ILE A 8 5.81 -12.28 19.17
C ILE A 8 4.99 -11.08 18.67
N SER A 9 5.43 -9.86 18.98
CA SER A 9 4.80 -8.63 18.44
C SER A 9 4.80 -8.61 16.92
N LEU A 10 5.91 -9.01 16.28
CA LEU A 10 6.01 -9.09 14.82
C LEU A 10 5.08 -10.17 14.24
N LEU A 11 4.92 -11.30 14.92
CA LEU A 11 4.00 -12.36 14.51
C LEU A 11 2.55 -11.89 14.59
N ILE A 12 2.14 -11.27 15.69
CA ILE A 12 0.80 -10.69 15.87
C ILE A 12 0.56 -9.65 14.77
N PHE A 13 1.52 -8.75 14.55
CA PHE A 13 1.47 -7.74 13.50
C PHE A 13 1.22 -8.36 12.12
N GLY A 14 1.99 -9.41 11.76
CA GLY A 14 1.84 -10.09 10.47
C GLY A 14 0.49 -10.77 10.28
N ILE A 15 -0.02 -11.46 11.32
CA ILE A 15 -1.33 -12.12 11.28
C ILE A 15 -2.44 -11.08 11.08
N VAL A 16 -2.46 -10.02 11.88
CA VAL A 16 -3.51 -9.00 11.80
C VAL A 16 -3.43 -8.27 10.45
N THR A 17 -2.21 -7.99 9.95
CA THR A 17 -2.05 -7.39 8.62
C THR A 17 -2.60 -8.28 7.51
N SER A 18 -2.40 -9.59 7.59
CA SER A 18 -2.95 -10.53 6.61
C SER A 18 -4.49 -10.56 6.64
N LEU A 19 -5.10 -10.52 7.83
CA LEU A 19 -6.55 -10.44 7.97
C LEU A 19 -7.10 -9.10 7.44
N SER A 20 -6.43 -8.00 7.75
CA SER A 20 -6.78 -6.67 7.24
C SER A 20 -6.71 -6.62 5.71
N ALA A 21 -5.67 -7.23 5.12
CA ALA A 21 -5.53 -7.33 3.67
C ALA A 21 -6.69 -8.12 3.04
N ALA A 22 -7.14 -9.22 3.67
CA ALA A 22 -8.30 -9.98 3.20
C ALA A 22 -9.60 -9.14 3.24
N ILE A 23 -9.81 -8.38 4.32
CA ILE A 23 -10.93 -7.44 4.42
C ILE A 23 -10.81 -6.35 3.33
N GLY A 24 -9.60 -5.84 3.10
CA GLY A 24 -9.31 -4.89 2.03
C GLY A 24 -9.70 -5.42 0.65
N ALA A 25 -9.39 -6.69 0.36
CA ALA A 25 -9.78 -7.32 -0.90
C ALA A 25 -11.31 -7.35 -1.10
N LEU A 26 -12.07 -7.66 -0.05
CA LEU A 26 -13.55 -7.67 -0.11
C LEU A 26 -14.10 -6.26 -0.35
N ILE A 27 -13.62 -5.27 0.40
CA ILE A 27 -14.04 -3.87 0.25
C ILE A 27 -13.64 -3.37 -1.15
N GLY A 28 -12.43 -3.71 -1.60
CA GLY A 28 -11.93 -3.35 -2.92
C GLY A 28 -12.79 -3.91 -4.05
N GLY A 29 -13.25 -5.16 -3.93
CA GLY A 29 -14.18 -5.76 -4.87
C GLY A 29 -15.50 -4.98 -4.97
N VAL A 30 -16.07 -4.58 -3.84
CA VAL A 30 -17.31 -3.76 -3.81
C VAL A 30 -17.10 -2.38 -4.46
N ILE A 31 -15.95 -1.75 -4.22
CA ILE A 31 -15.61 -0.46 -4.84
C ILE A 31 -15.43 -0.63 -6.35
N ASP A 32 -14.71 -1.67 -6.76
CA ASP A 32 -14.47 -2.00 -8.17
C ASP A 32 -15.77 -2.25 -8.94
N ASP A 33 -16.69 -3.02 -8.35
CA ASP A 33 -17.98 -3.32 -8.97
C ASP A 33 -18.91 -2.11 -9.08
N ARG A 34 -18.84 -1.18 -8.12
CA ARG A 34 -19.72 0.02 -8.10
C ARG A 34 -19.18 1.19 -8.90
N PHE A 35 -17.88 1.44 -8.82
CA PHE A 35 -17.24 2.65 -9.33
C PHE A 35 -16.26 2.39 -10.48
N GLY A 36 -15.99 1.11 -10.79
CA GLY A 36 -15.02 0.71 -11.80
C GLY A 36 -13.59 0.56 -11.27
N SER A 37 -12.80 -0.23 -11.99
CA SER A 37 -11.44 -0.57 -11.59
C SER A 37 -10.50 0.62 -11.54
N LYS A 38 -10.65 1.59 -12.43
CA LYS A 38 -9.85 2.82 -12.44
C LYS A 38 -10.00 3.60 -11.14
N VAL A 39 -11.25 3.81 -10.69
CA VAL A 39 -11.53 4.54 -9.45
C VAL A 39 -10.98 3.79 -8.25
N ALA A 40 -11.17 2.47 -8.21
CA ALA A 40 -10.64 1.62 -7.14
C ALA A 40 -9.10 1.70 -7.05
N ILE A 41 -8.39 1.67 -8.20
CA ILE A 41 -6.92 1.82 -8.26
C ILE A 41 -6.49 3.22 -7.79
N LEU A 42 -7.16 4.29 -8.22
CA LEU A 42 -6.85 5.65 -7.79
C LEU A 42 -7.02 5.82 -6.27
N ILE A 43 -8.12 5.31 -5.71
CA ILE A 43 -8.34 5.29 -4.26
C ILE A 43 -7.23 4.49 -3.56
N ALA A 44 -6.87 3.33 -4.10
CA ALA A 44 -5.84 2.47 -3.53
C ALA A 44 -4.46 3.14 -3.53
N VAL A 45 -4.01 3.67 -4.67
CA VAL A 45 -2.70 4.32 -4.80
C VAL A 45 -2.65 5.61 -3.98
N GLY A 46 -3.69 6.44 -4.07
CA GLY A 46 -3.78 7.69 -3.29
C GLY A 46 -3.80 7.43 -1.78
N GLY A 47 -4.62 6.46 -1.34
CA GLY A 47 -4.68 6.03 0.06
C GLY A 47 -3.36 5.46 0.55
N THR A 48 -2.70 4.62 -0.25
CA THR A 48 -1.36 4.07 0.05
C THR A 48 -0.32 5.18 0.20
N ALA A 49 -0.29 6.15 -0.73
CA ALA A 49 0.63 7.29 -0.67
C ALA A 49 0.39 8.14 0.59
N PHE A 50 -0.87 8.44 0.90
CA PHE A 50 -1.26 9.19 2.09
C PHE A 50 -0.83 8.47 3.39
N LEU A 51 -1.11 7.18 3.50
CA LEU A 51 -0.73 6.39 4.67
C LEU A 51 0.79 6.21 4.78
N LEU A 52 1.50 6.19 3.67
CA LEU A 52 2.96 6.16 3.69
C LEU A 52 3.53 7.46 4.25
N VAL A 53 2.96 8.62 3.89
CA VAL A 53 3.33 9.92 4.50
C VAL A 53 3.11 9.89 6.02
N ILE A 54 1.95 9.41 6.46
CA ILE A 54 1.66 9.25 7.90
C ILE A 54 2.68 8.30 8.54
N GLY A 55 2.90 7.11 7.96
CA GLY A 55 3.79 6.10 8.52
C GLY A 55 5.24 6.57 8.68
N VAL A 56 5.75 7.34 7.70
CA VAL A 56 7.09 7.96 7.79
C VAL A 56 7.15 9.03 8.88
N SER A 57 6.04 9.71 9.14
CA SER A 57 5.93 10.79 10.13
C SER A 57 5.76 10.30 11.58
N LEU A 58 5.43 9.02 11.80
CA LEU A 58 5.29 8.43 13.14
C LEU A 58 6.65 8.01 13.71
N GLN A 59 7.01 8.53 14.88
CA GLN A 59 8.27 8.25 15.57
C GLN A 59 8.03 7.86 17.04
N PRO A 60 8.93 7.09 17.67
CA PRO A 60 8.80 6.70 19.07
C PRO A 60 8.67 7.87 20.05
N GLY A 61 9.18 9.04 19.75
CA GLY A 61 9.12 10.22 20.63
C GLY A 61 8.33 11.40 20.07
N SER A 62 7.83 11.30 18.82
CA SER A 62 7.08 12.40 18.20
C SER A 62 6.06 11.89 17.19
N LEU A 63 4.91 12.54 17.15
CA LEU A 63 3.89 12.38 16.11
C LEU A 63 3.99 13.54 15.13
N PHE A 64 4.03 13.24 13.83
CA PHE A 64 4.07 14.23 12.74
C PHE A 64 5.21 15.27 12.86
N TYR A 65 6.32 14.94 13.53
CA TYR A 65 7.47 15.84 13.79
C TYR A 65 7.17 17.07 14.65
N PHE A 66 5.93 17.34 15.01
CA PHE A 66 5.50 18.56 15.71
C PHE A 66 4.93 18.30 17.11
N ILE A 67 4.51 17.08 17.39
CA ILE A 67 3.86 16.72 18.67
C ILE A 67 4.82 15.80 19.41
N ASP A 68 5.45 16.31 20.46
CA ASP A 68 6.27 15.49 21.35
C ASP A 68 5.37 14.61 22.20
N VAL A 69 5.61 13.31 22.16
CA VAL A 69 4.92 12.30 22.96
C VAL A 69 5.94 11.62 23.85
N THR A 70 5.62 11.53 25.13
CA THR A 70 6.47 10.79 26.08
C THR A 70 6.55 9.33 25.64
N PRO A 71 7.76 8.82 25.29
CA PRO A 71 7.90 7.51 24.65
C PRO A 71 7.45 6.33 25.51
N ASP A 72 7.42 6.50 26.85
CA ASP A 72 7.22 5.42 27.81
C ASP A 72 5.82 5.36 28.43
N VAL A 73 4.89 6.25 28.00
CA VAL A 73 3.52 6.22 28.52
C VAL A 73 2.70 5.14 27.83
N ALA A 74 2.40 4.06 28.58
CA ALA A 74 1.53 3.00 28.10
C ALA A 74 0.07 3.50 28.00
N VAL A 75 -0.54 3.32 26.81
CA VAL A 75 -1.96 3.67 26.55
C VAL A 75 -2.91 2.61 27.12
N TRP A 76 -2.41 1.38 27.27
CA TRP A 76 -3.18 0.24 27.79
C TRP A 76 -2.31 -0.76 28.52
N SER A 77 -2.95 -1.75 29.17
CA SER A 77 -2.27 -2.80 29.95
C SER A 77 -1.75 -3.98 29.15
N SER A 78 -1.84 -3.94 27.81
CA SER A 78 -1.31 -5.02 26.95
C SER A 78 0.22 -5.08 27.00
N PRO A 79 0.83 -6.28 26.94
CA PRO A 79 2.28 -6.41 26.81
C PRO A 79 2.80 -5.98 25.43
N TYR A 80 1.92 -5.83 24.43
CA TYR A 80 2.24 -5.53 23.04
C TYR A 80 1.71 -4.15 22.62
N PHE A 81 2.45 -3.44 21.76
CA PHE A 81 2.07 -2.12 21.21
C PHE A 81 1.62 -1.13 22.28
N LYS A 82 2.46 -0.94 23.31
CA LYS A 82 2.09 -0.23 24.53
C LYS A 82 1.89 1.28 24.34
N THR A 83 2.73 1.88 23.51
CA THR A 83 2.80 3.34 23.38
C THR A 83 1.86 3.85 22.28
N LEU A 84 1.42 5.10 22.41
CA LEU A 84 0.56 5.71 21.40
C LEU A 84 1.14 5.71 19.99
N PRO A 85 2.44 6.02 19.77
CA PRO A 85 3.06 5.90 18.45
C PRO A 85 3.02 4.49 17.89
N GLU A 86 3.24 3.45 18.72
CA GLU A 86 3.17 2.06 18.27
C GLU A 86 1.76 1.66 17.82
N VAL A 87 0.74 2.05 18.58
CA VAL A 87 -0.67 1.78 18.23
C VAL A 87 -1.04 2.47 16.93
N LEU A 88 -0.68 3.75 16.78
CA LEU A 88 -0.97 4.51 15.57
C LEU A 88 -0.23 3.93 14.36
N TYR A 89 1.03 3.53 14.52
CA TYR A 89 1.80 2.88 13.46
C TYR A 89 1.19 1.53 13.09
N PHE A 90 0.78 0.74 14.09
CA PHE A 90 0.09 -0.53 13.87
C PHE A 90 -1.19 -0.33 13.06
N LEU A 91 -2.08 0.57 13.47
CA LEU A 91 -3.33 0.87 12.76
C LEU A 91 -3.08 1.41 11.34
N ASN A 92 -2.12 2.33 11.20
CA ASN A 92 -1.72 2.86 9.90
C ASN A 92 -1.29 1.75 8.94
N THR A 93 -0.51 0.77 9.43
CA THR A 93 -0.04 -0.34 8.59
C THR A 93 -1.16 -1.30 8.23
N GLN A 94 -2.16 -1.50 9.10
CA GLN A 94 -3.34 -2.30 8.75
C GLN A 94 -4.10 -1.68 7.56
N LEU A 95 -4.35 -0.37 7.62
CA LEU A 95 -5.00 0.36 6.54
C LEU A 95 -4.13 0.36 5.27
N PHE A 96 -2.81 0.54 5.41
CA PHE A 96 -1.86 0.48 4.31
C PHE A 96 -1.92 -0.87 3.57
N GLY A 97 -1.94 -1.99 4.32
CA GLY A 97 -2.11 -3.33 3.75
C GLY A 97 -3.43 -3.51 3.00
N MET A 98 -4.53 -2.94 3.54
CA MET A 98 -5.83 -2.96 2.87
C MET A 98 -5.77 -2.24 1.52
N PHE A 99 -5.26 -1.00 1.46
CA PHE A 99 -5.17 -0.24 0.22
C PHE A 99 -4.27 -0.90 -0.83
N ILE A 100 -3.12 -1.46 -0.41
CA ILE A 100 -2.26 -2.22 -1.33
C ILE A 100 -3.02 -3.39 -1.95
N THR A 101 -3.77 -4.14 -1.15
CA THR A 101 -4.53 -5.29 -1.64
C THR A 101 -5.63 -4.88 -2.60
N VAL A 102 -6.36 -3.79 -2.32
CA VAL A 102 -7.32 -3.19 -3.25
C VAL A 102 -6.66 -2.88 -4.58
N GLY A 103 -5.51 -2.19 -4.56
CA GLY A 103 -4.78 -1.81 -5.77
C GLY A 103 -4.39 -3.02 -6.63
N PHE A 104 -3.84 -4.06 -6.01
CA PHE A 104 -3.47 -5.29 -6.72
C PHE A 104 -4.67 -6.04 -7.28
N ALA A 105 -5.76 -6.15 -6.53
CA ALA A 105 -6.98 -6.81 -6.98
C ALA A 105 -7.60 -6.06 -8.16
N SER A 106 -7.83 -4.76 -8.02
CA SER A 106 -8.46 -3.93 -9.05
C SER A 106 -7.60 -3.79 -10.31
N ALA A 107 -6.26 -3.79 -10.19
CA ALA A 107 -5.37 -3.80 -11.37
C ALA A 107 -5.54 -5.07 -12.21
N ARG A 108 -5.70 -6.23 -11.56
CA ARG A 108 -5.98 -7.50 -12.27
C ARG A 108 -7.36 -7.50 -12.89
N THR A 109 -8.37 -7.01 -12.18
CA THR A 109 -9.74 -6.89 -12.69
C THR A 109 -9.78 -5.95 -13.90
N MET A 110 -9.12 -4.81 -13.81
CA MET A 110 -9.01 -3.87 -14.93
C MET A 110 -8.35 -4.53 -16.15
N MET A 111 -7.24 -5.25 -15.94
CA MET A 111 -6.57 -5.98 -17.02
C MET A 111 -7.52 -6.98 -17.69
N ALA A 112 -8.31 -7.72 -16.92
CA ALA A 112 -9.30 -8.67 -17.46
C ALA A 112 -10.41 -7.96 -18.27
N ARG A 113 -10.85 -6.78 -17.82
CA ARG A 113 -11.92 -6.01 -18.48
C ARG A 113 -11.51 -5.37 -19.80
N ILE A 114 -10.26 -4.90 -19.89
CA ILE A 114 -9.75 -4.22 -21.10
C ILE A 114 -9.14 -5.18 -22.13
N SER A 115 -8.87 -6.43 -21.74
CA SER A 115 -8.26 -7.42 -22.62
C SER A 115 -9.29 -8.03 -23.55
N PRO A 116 -9.04 -8.10 -24.90
CA PRO A 116 -9.87 -8.86 -25.82
C PRO A 116 -9.94 -10.33 -25.38
N PRO A 117 -11.11 -11.00 -25.48
CA PRO A 117 -11.27 -12.38 -25.01
C PRO A 117 -10.26 -13.37 -25.58
N GLU A 118 -9.86 -13.20 -26.85
CA GLU A 118 -8.93 -14.07 -27.56
C GLU A 118 -7.47 -13.86 -27.10
N LEU A 119 -7.15 -12.71 -26.48
CA LEU A 119 -5.78 -12.29 -26.13
C LEU A 119 -5.55 -12.16 -24.62
N VAL A 120 -6.53 -12.51 -23.79
CA VAL A 120 -6.48 -12.34 -22.31
C VAL A 120 -5.20 -12.93 -21.72
N THR A 121 -4.83 -14.15 -22.13
CA THR A 121 -3.62 -14.81 -21.64
C THR A 121 -2.34 -14.03 -22.00
N GLN A 122 -2.27 -13.45 -23.21
CA GLN A 122 -1.13 -12.65 -23.64
C GLN A 122 -1.03 -11.34 -22.87
N PHE A 123 -2.17 -10.66 -22.64
CA PHE A 123 -2.22 -9.43 -21.84
C PHE A 123 -1.82 -9.67 -20.39
N PHE A 124 -2.26 -10.78 -19.78
CA PHE A 124 -1.81 -11.16 -18.44
C PHE A 124 -0.32 -11.52 -18.40
N GLY A 125 0.21 -12.11 -19.46
CA GLY A 125 1.65 -12.33 -19.62
C GLY A 125 2.44 -11.02 -19.66
N LEU A 126 1.99 -10.04 -20.45
CA LEU A 126 2.59 -8.71 -20.52
C LEU A 126 2.48 -7.97 -19.17
N TYR A 127 1.33 -8.06 -18.49
CA TYR A 127 1.14 -7.50 -17.16
C TYR A 127 2.13 -8.09 -16.15
N ALA A 128 2.27 -9.41 -16.12
CA ALA A 128 3.23 -10.09 -15.25
C ALA A 128 4.68 -9.71 -15.58
N LEU A 129 5.02 -9.63 -16.88
CA LEU A 129 6.34 -9.23 -17.35
C LEU A 129 6.67 -7.79 -16.93
N SER A 130 5.74 -6.84 -17.11
CA SER A 130 5.93 -5.45 -16.70
C SER A 130 6.14 -5.33 -15.19
N GLY A 131 5.35 -6.06 -14.39
CA GLY A 131 5.53 -6.12 -12.94
C GLY A 131 6.88 -6.67 -12.52
N THR A 132 7.33 -7.76 -13.13
CA THR A 132 8.63 -8.36 -12.86
C THR A 132 9.78 -7.46 -13.31
N ALA A 133 9.67 -6.84 -14.49
CA ALA A 133 10.69 -5.96 -15.03
C ALA A 133 10.89 -4.68 -14.19
N THR A 134 9.89 -4.24 -13.45
CA THR A 134 9.94 -3.04 -12.59
C THR A 134 10.12 -3.35 -11.11
N ALA A 135 10.05 -4.62 -10.70
CA ALA A 135 10.09 -5.05 -9.30
C ALA A 135 11.34 -4.59 -8.54
N PHE A 136 12.48 -4.42 -9.24
CA PHE A 136 13.73 -3.98 -8.62
C PHE A 136 13.77 -2.48 -8.32
N ILE A 137 12.91 -1.66 -8.93
CA ILE A 137 12.97 -0.19 -8.83
C ILE A 137 12.70 0.26 -7.39
N ALA A 138 11.67 -0.28 -6.75
CA ALA A 138 11.32 0.12 -5.39
C ALA A 138 12.41 -0.25 -4.37
N PRO A 139 12.93 -1.50 -4.30
CA PRO A 139 14.06 -1.82 -3.42
C PRO A 139 15.32 -1.01 -3.71
N LEU A 140 15.62 -0.75 -4.99
CA LEU A 140 16.78 0.06 -5.40
C LEU A 140 16.67 1.49 -4.84
N LEU A 141 15.52 2.13 -5.02
CA LEU A 141 15.28 3.49 -4.52
C LEU A 141 15.35 3.53 -2.99
N VAL A 142 14.67 2.60 -2.31
CA VAL A 142 14.71 2.50 -0.85
C VAL A 142 16.15 2.30 -0.37
N GLY A 143 16.90 1.38 -0.96
CA GLY A 143 18.29 1.13 -0.60
C GLY A 143 19.19 2.35 -0.83
N PHE A 144 19.09 2.97 -2.01
CA PHE A 144 19.87 4.15 -2.36
C PHE A 144 19.61 5.33 -1.41
N PHE A 145 18.34 5.69 -1.21
CA PHE A 145 17.98 6.82 -0.35
C PHE A 145 18.26 6.52 1.14
N THR A 146 18.11 5.26 1.57
CA THR A 146 18.49 4.86 2.93
C THR A 146 19.99 5.02 3.15
N ALA A 147 20.81 4.59 2.19
CA ALA A 147 22.26 4.71 2.30
C ALA A 147 22.72 6.18 2.19
N PHE A 148 22.13 6.95 1.28
CA PHE A 148 22.52 8.34 1.04
C PHE A 148 22.19 9.28 2.23
N PHE A 149 21.02 9.10 2.85
CA PHE A 149 20.55 9.92 3.97
C PHE A 149 20.79 9.27 5.34
N GLU A 150 21.40 8.08 5.38
CA GLU A 150 21.59 7.27 6.60
C GLU A 150 20.29 7.08 7.40
N SER A 151 19.15 7.05 6.68
CA SER A 151 17.81 7.02 7.26
C SER A 151 16.90 6.09 6.52
N GLN A 152 16.43 5.03 7.19
CA GLN A 152 15.43 4.10 6.64
C GLN A 152 14.14 4.81 6.21
N ARG A 153 13.80 5.91 6.88
CA ARG A 153 12.62 6.71 6.55
C ARG A 153 12.76 7.47 5.26
N ALA A 154 13.96 8.02 4.98
CA ALA A 154 14.24 8.65 3.70
C ALA A 154 14.12 7.63 2.56
N GLY A 155 14.57 6.41 2.79
CA GLY A 155 14.34 5.30 1.86
C GLY A 155 12.86 5.05 1.60
N LEU A 156 12.06 4.91 2.64
CA LEU A 156 10.61 4.70 2.50
C LEU A 156 9.90 5.90 1.87
N ALA A 157 10.32 7.13 2.20
CA ALA A 157 9.76 8.34 1.61
C ALA A 157 9.97 8.42 0.09
N SER A 158 11.03 7.81 -0.45
CA SER A 158 11.25 7.76 -1.89
C SER A 158 10.14 7.04 -2.67
N LEU A 159 9.44 6.10 -2.01
CA LEU A 159 8.30 5.40 -2.60
C LEU A 159 7.09 6.32 -2.83
N ILE A 160 6.97 7.43 -2.06
CA ILE A 160 5.90 8.41 -2.26
C ILE A 160 6.00 9.00 -3.67
N GLY A 161 7.23 9.30 -4.12
CA GLY A 161 7.47 9.80 -5.48
C GLY A 161 6.97 8.81 -6.56
N LEU A 162 7.27 7.51 -6.41
CA LEU A 162 6.77 6.47 -7.32
C LEU A 162 5.24 6.37 -7.31
N LEU A 163 4.62 6.41 -6.12
CA LEU A 163 3.16 6.35 -5.98
C LEU A 163 2.49 7.57 -6.62
N VAL A 164 3.06 8.76 -6.45
CA VAL A 164 2.55 9.99 -7.09
C VAL A 164 2.64 9.89 -8.62
N VAL A 165 3.77 9.43 -9.15
CA VAL A 165 3.92 9.22 -10.60
C VAL A 165 2.90 8.20 -11.11
N GLY A 166 2.75 7.06 -10.43
CA GLY A 166 1.76 6.04 -10.77
C GLY A 166 0.33 6.57 -10.70
N PHE A 167 0.01 7.36 -9.68
CA PHE A 167 -1.29 8.00 -9.51
C PHE A 167 -1.61 8.96 -10.67
N VAL A 168 -0.65 9.83 -11.01
CA VAL A 168 -0.81 10.78 -12.13
C VAL A 168 -0.97 10.04 -13.45
N MET A 169 -0.14 9.03 -13.72
CA MET A 169 -0.28 8.21 -14.94
C MET A 169 -1.65 7.55 -15.02
N MET A 170 -2.16 7.03 -13.88
CA MET A 170 -3.46 6.36 -13.83
C MET A 170 -4.63 7.32 -14.14
N ILE A 171 -4.53 8.60 -13.82
CA ILE A 171 -5.55 9.58 -14.19
C ILE A 171 -5.78 9.63 -15.71
N PHE A 172 -4.71 9.51 -16.51
CA PHE A 172 -4.76 9.57 -17.97
C PHE A 172 -5.19 8.24 -18.63
N VAL A 173 -5.20 7.14 -17.90
CA VAL A 173 -5.67 5.86 -18.43
C VAL A 173 -7.18 5.94 -18.65
N LYS A 174 -7.66 5.56 -19.84
CA LYS A 174 -9.08 5.42 -20.16
C LYS A 174 -9.50 3.97 -19.89
N GLU A 175 -10.55 3.79 -19.09
CA GLU A 175 -11.20 2.51 -18.89
C GLU A 175 -12.29 2.34 -19.96
N GLU A 176 -11.90 1.95 -21.17
CA GLU A 176 -12.86 1.52 -22.19
C GLU A 176 -13.21 0.05 -21.90
N GLN A 177 -14.46 -0.19 -21.52
CA GLN A 177 -14.95 -1.58 -21.41
C GLN A 177 -14.93 -2.18 -22.82
N ALA A 178 -14.35 -3.37 -22.95
CA ALA A 178 -14.46 -4.13 -24.19
C ALA A 178 -15.95 -4.23 -24.56
N ALA A 179 -16.30 -3.79 -25.79
CA ALA A 179 -17.68 -3.82 -26.26
C ALA A 179 -18.26 -5.21 -26.02
N LYS A 180 -19.41 -5.27 -25.32
CA LYS A 180 -20.15 -6.51 -25.17
C LYS A 180 -20.43 -7.03 -26.57
N PRO A 181 -20.11 -8.29 -26.92
CA PRO A 181 -20.53 -8.84 -28.19
C PRO A 181 -22.05 -8.76 -28.25
N ASP A 182 -22.57 -8.13 -29.31
CA ASP A 182 -23.99 -8.06 -29.56
C ASP A 182 -24.54 -9.48 -29.59
N SER A 183 -25.42 -9.77 -28.65
CA SER A 183 -26.14 -11.06 -28.50
C SER A 183 -27.25 -11.21 -29.51
#